data_6b2d961ec45058ac4e2a3c9ce6754809
#
_entry.id   6b2d961ec45058ac4e2a3c9ce6754809
#
_cell.length_a   1.000
_cell.length_b   1.000
_cell.length_c   1.000
_cell.angle_alpha   90.00
_cell.angle_beta   90.00
_cell.angle_gamma   90.00
#
_symmetry.space_group_name_H-M   'P 1'
#
loop_
_entity.id
_entity.type
_entity.pdbx_description
1 polymer ?
#
loop_
_entity_poly.entity_id
_entity_poly.type
_entity_poly.pdbx_seq_one_letter_code
_entity_poly.pdbx_strand_id
1 'polypeptide(L)'
;MKKGKIVQVMGPVVDVEFEDNDLPYIKDALEVDNHGKRCVMEVAQHIGNNTVRCIMLAASEGLHKDMEVIAEGSGIKVPVGAKTLGRLFNVLGDTLDGGENLDAEEHWVIHRDPPSFEDQSPVVEILETGIKVIDLLAPYAKGGKIGLFGGAGVGKTVLIQELIRNIATEHGGYSIFTGVGERSREGNDLWSEMKESGVLEKTALVFGQMNEPPGARMRVAETGLTMAEYFRDEEHQNVLLFIDNIFRFTQAGSEVSALLGRMPSAVGYQPTLATEMGELQERIASTKDGSVTSVQAVYVPADDLTDPAPATTFAHLDATTVLSRKIVEQGIYPAVDPLESTSRILEADVVGEEHYEVARRVQEILQKYKELQDIIAILGMEELSDEDKNTVFRARKIQKFLSQPFHVAENFTGIPGKYVPLKETIRGFKMIIDGEMDQYPENAFFNVGTIDEVIEKAKTLSEE
;
A
#
# COMPACT_ATOMS: atom_id res chain seq x y z
N MET A 1 -3.86 -31.66 21.41
CA MET A 1 -3.66 -31.71 19.96
C MET A 1 -4.59 -32.76 19.37
N LYS A 2 -5.36 -32.36 18.37
CA LYS A 2 -6.27 -33.26 17.63
C LYS A 2 -5.51 -33.85 16.45
N LYS A 3 -5.77 -35.12 16.16
CA LYS A 3 -5.13 -35.81 15.03
C LYS A 3 -6.18 -36.21 14.01
N GLY A 4 -5.88 -35.97 12.75
CA GLY A 4 -6.71 -36.35 11.61
C GLY A 4 -5.91 -37.05 10.54
N LYS A 5 -6.61 -37.46 9.49
CA LYS A 5 -5.99 -38.07 8.31
C LYS A 5 -6.53 -37.44 7.03
N ILE A 6 -5.64 -37.26 6.07
CA ILE A 6 -6.01 -36.78 4.74
C ILE A 6 -6.90 -37.82 4.07
N VAL A 7 -8.07 -37.41 3.58
CA VAL A 7 -8.98 -38.29 2.81
C VAL A 7 -9.03 -37.94 1.33
N GLN A 8 -8.72 -36.70 0.96
CA GLN A 8 -8.70 -36.26 -0.43
C GLN A 8 -7.75 -35.07 -0.63
N VAL A 9 -7.08 -35.02 -1.77
CA VAL A 9 -6.25 -33.91 -2.21
C VAL A 9 -6.75 -33.42 -3.56
N MET A 10 -7.14 -32.14 -3.65
CA MET A 10 -7.66 -31.52 -4.87
C MET A 10 -6.84 -30.24 -5.15
N GLY A 11 -5.59 -30.39 -5.65
CA GLY A 11 -4.70 -29.26 -5.84
C GLY A 11 -4.43 -28.53 -4.51
N PRO A 12 -4.76 -27.23 -4.40
CA PRO A 12 -4.52 -26.44 -3.18
C PRO A 12 -5.53 -26.73 -2.05
N VAL A 13 -6.51 -27.58 -2.26
CA VAL A 13 -7.56 -27.92 -1.27
C VAL A 13 -7.40 -29.36 -0.81
N VAL A 14 -7.42 -29.56 0.50
CA VAL A 14 -7.23 -30.88 1.13
C VAL A 14 -8.34 -31.13 2.13
N ASP A 15 -8.95 -32.32 2.06
CA ASP A 15 -9.97 -32.79 3.01
C ASP A 15 -9.30 -33.66 4.08
N VAL A 16 -9.60 -33.36 5.34
CA VAL A 16 -9.05 -34.07 6.50
C VAL A 16 -10.17 -34.57 7.40
N GLU A 17 -10.14 -35.85 7.72
CA GLU A 17 -11.11 -36.52 8.62
C GLU A 17 -10.54 -36.58 10.03
N PHE A 18 -11.36 -36.21 11.02
CA PHE A 18 -11.07 -36.33 12.46
C PHE A 18 -12.00 -37.35 13.11
N GLU A 19 -11.56 -37.88 14.26
CA GLU A 19 -12.34 -38.83 15.03
C GLU A 19 -13.36 -38.14 15.95
N ASP A 20 -14.46 -38.82 16.24
CA ASP A 20 -15.42 -38.50 17.31
C ASP A 20 -16.07 -37.09 17.25
N ASN A 21 -16.28 -36.51 16.07
CA ASN A 21 -16.85 -35.19 15.92
C ASN A 21 -16.03 -34.06 16.59
N ASP A 22 -14.80 -34.32 16.98
CA ASP A 22 -13.91 -33.33 17.58
C ASP A 22 -13.15 -32.57 16.49
N LEU A 23 -13.87 -31.70 15.79
CA LEU A 23 -13.35 -30.97 14.64
C LEU A 23 -12.61 -29.71 15.06
N PRO A 24 -11.51 -29.33 14.37
CA PRO A 24 -10.92 -28.02 14.51
C PRO A 24 -11.88 -26.91 14.04
N TYR A 25 -11.71 -25.72 14.56
CA TYR A 25 -12.53 -24.57 14.16
C TYR A 25 -12.13 -24.06 12.77
N ILE A 26 -13.07 -23.39 12.11
CA ILE A 26 -12.78 -22.66 10.87
C ILE A 26 -11.68 -21.63 11.15
N LYS A 27 -10.71 -21.52 10.24
CA LYS A 27 -9.47 -20.73 10.32
C LYS A 27 -8.39 -21.28 11.25
N ASP A 28 -8.60 -22.44 11.87
CA ASP A 28 -7.53 -23.12 12.58
C ASP A 28 -6.45 -23.64 11.63
N ALA A 29 -5.20 -23.63 12.11
CA ALA A 29 -4.06 -24.16 11.39
C ALA A 29 -3.90 -25.67 11.65
N LEU A 30 -3.66 -26.41 10.59
CA LEU A 30 -3.33 -27.84 10.64
C LEU A 30 -1.94 -28.03 10.03
N GLU A 31 -1.19 -28.99 10.56
CA GLU A 31 0.14 -29.32 10.07
C GLU A 31 0.20 -30.75 9.55
N VAL A 32 0.93 -30.96 8.47
CA VAL A 32 1.27 -32.26 7.92
C VAL A 32 2.77 -32.30 7.61
N ASP A 33 3.39 -33.43 7.92
CA ASP A 33 4.76 -33.69 7.51
C ASP A 33 4.75 -34.28 6.09
N ASN A 34 5.18 -33.50 5.12
CA ASN A 34 5.30 -33.91 3.74
C ASN A 34 6.74 -34.35 3.45
N HIS A 35 7.06 -35.59 3.77
CA HIS A 35 8.39 -36.19 3.54
C HIS A 35 9.55 -35.37 4.15
N GLY A 36 9.36 -34.98 5.42
CA GLY A 36 10.34 -34.18 6.17
C GLY A 36 10.15 -32.65 6.05
N LYS A 37 9.19 -32.21 5.24
CA LYS A 37 8.85 -30.80 5.09
C LYS A 37 7.54 -30.50 5.82
N ARG A 38 7.59 -29.56 6.77
CA ARG A 38 6.40 -29.06 7.46
C ARG A 38 5.53 -28.27 6.47
N CYS A 39 4.30 -28.70 6.27
CA CYS A 39 3.30 -28.01 5.47
C CYS A 39 2.13 -27.61 6.35
N VAL A 40 1.66 -26.37 6.22
CA VAL A 40 0.52 -25.84 6.96
C VAL A 40 -0.67 -25.68 6.04
N MET A 41 -1.84 -25.99 6.54
CA MET A 41 -3.12 -25.72 5.89
C MET A 41 -4.07 -25.04 6.86
N GLU A 42 -5.05 -24.33 6.34
CA GLU A 42 -6.05 -23.61 7.12
C GLU A 42 -7.44 -24.21 6.87
N VAL A 43 -8.18 -24.44 7.95
CA VAL A 43 -9.56 -24.96 7.86
C VAL A 43 -10.47 -23.89 7.26
N ALA A 44 -11.10 -24.21 6.12
CA ALA A 44 -12.01 -23.31 5.42
C ALA A 44 -13.48 -23.65 5.65
N GLN A 45 -13.82 -24.94 5.75
CA GLN A 45 -15.20 -25.44 5.89
C GLN A 45 -15.27 -26.73 6.68
N HIS A 46 -16.41 -26.97 7.33
CA HIS A 46 -16.83 -28.27 7.80
C HIS A 46 -17.78 -28.86 6.74
N ILE A 47 -17.43 -30.00 6.17
CA ILE A 47 -18.19 -30.61 5.05
C ILE A 47 -19.04 -31.83 5.44
N GLY A 48 -19.13 -32.13 6.73
CA GLY A 48 -19.85 -33.30 7.24
C GLY A 48 -18.96 -34.54 7.36
N ASN A 49 -19.50 -35.60 7.94
CA ASN A 49 -18.81 -36.89 8.13
C ASN A 49 -17.43 -36.74 8.84
N ASN A 50 -17.37 -35.91 9.87
CA ASN A 50 -16.15 -35.63 10.62
C ASN A 50 -15.00 -35.07 9.77
N THR A 51 -15.31 -34.48 8.63
CA THR A 51 -14.32 -33.99 7.67
C THR A 51 -14.32 -32.47 7.57
N VAL A 52 -13.12 -31.90 7.53
CA VAL A 52 -12.91 -30.47 7.28
C VAL A 52 -12.20 -30.26 5.94
N ARG A 53 -12.59 -29.25 5.23
CA ARG A 53 -11.94 -28.84 3.98
C ARG A 53 -10.99 -27.70 4.26
N CYS A 54 -9.73 -27.87 3.84
CA CYS A 54 -8.65 -26.98 4.14
C CYS A 54 -8.01 -26.39 2.88
N ILE A 55 -7.44 -25.22 3.02
CA ILE A 55 -6.65 -24.54 1.98
C ILE A 55 -5.18 -24.66 2.36
N MET A 56 -4.36 -25.16 1.44
CA MET A 56 -2.92 -25.28 1.64
C MET A 56 -2.22 -23.92 1.57
N LEU A 57 -1.31 -23.66 2.51
CA LEU A 57 -0.40 -22.53 2.47
C LEU A 57 0.98 -22.92 1.92
N ALA A 58 1.15 -24.15 1.52
CA ALA A 58 2.32 -24.69 0.84
C ALA A 58 1.87 -25.53 -0.34
N ALA A 59 2.81 -25.89 -1.22
CA ALA A 59 2.51 -26.80 -2.33
C ALA A 59 2.03 -28.17 -1.81
N SER A 60 1.03 -28.74 -2.48
CA SER A 60 0.41 -30.00 -2.08
C SER A 60 1.05 -31.24 -2.70
N GLU A 61 2.03 -31.08 -3.58
CA GLU A 61 2.73 -32.19 -4.21
C GLU A 61 3.39 -33.09 -3.15
N GLY A 62 3.16 -34.38 -3.26
CA GLY A 62 3.64 -35.38 -2.32
C GLY A 62 2.64 -35.75 -1.22
N LEU A 63 1.58 -34.97 -1.03
CA LEU A 63 0.51 -35.30 -0.10
C LEU A 63 -0.36 -36.41 -0.68
N HIS A 64 -0.77 -37.33 0.16
CA HIS A 64 -1.63 -38.45 -0.23
C HIS A 64 -2.60 -38.86 0.89
N LYS A 65 -3.57 -39.66 0.54
CA LYS A 65 -4.56 -40.21 1.48
C LYS A 65 -3.88 -40.93 2.65
N ASP A 66 -4.47 -40.83 3.81
CA ASP A 66 -4.07 -41.46 5.08
C ASP A 66 -2.83 -40.84 5.76
N MET A 67 -2.27 -39.77 5.24
CA MET A 67 -1.23 -39.05 5.97
C MET A 67 -1.80 -38.39 7.24
N GLU A 68 -1.07 -38.46 8.33
CA GLU A 68 -1.46 -37.88 9.61
C GLU A 68 -1.37 -36.34 9.56
N VAL A 69 -2.41 -35.70 10.06
CA VAL A 69 -2.50 -34.24 10.20
C VAL A 69 -2.74 -33.88 11.64
N ILE A 70 -2.05 -32.86 12.12
CA ILE A 70 -2.14 -32.39 13.51
C ILE A 70 -2.79 -31.01 13.55
N ALA A 71 -3.84 -30.87 14.38
CA ALA A 71 -4.47 -29.60 14.69
C ALA A 71 -3.95 -29.09 16.04
N GLU A 72 -3.35 -27.91 16.04
CA GLU A 72 -2.77 -27.32 17.26
C GLU A 72 -3.79 -26.60 18.13
N GLY A 73 -5.00 -26.38 17.63
CA GLY A 73 -6.10 -25.74 18.35
C GLY A 73 -6.13 -24.22 18.28
N SER A 74 -5.40 -23.64 17.34
CA SER A 74 -5.39 -22.20 17.08
C SER A 74 -5.19 -21.92 15.61
N GLY A 75 -5.46 -20.69 15.17
CA GLY A 75 -5.14 -20.21 13.83
C GLY A 75 -3.62 -20.05 13.61
N ILE A 76 -3.26 -19.67 12.41
CA ILE A 76 -1.87 -19.40 12.02
C ILE A 76 -1.30 -18.29 12.92
N LYS A 77 -0.20 -18.57 13.59
CA LYS A 77 0.52 -17.62 14.44
C LYS A 77 1.82 -17.18 13.78
N VAL A 78 2.08 -15.90 13.83
CA VAL A 78 3.29 -15.29 13.26
C VAL A 78 4.05 -14.49 14.31
N PRO A 79 5.38 -14.38 14.20
CA PRO A 79 6.16 -13.59 15.14
C PRO A 79 5.80 -12.11 15.02
N VAL A 80 5.77 -11.41 16.12
CA VAL A 80 5.51 -9.96 16.21
C VAL A 80 6.55 -9.30 17.11
N GLY A 81 6.68 -7.98 16.99
CA GLY A 81 7.55 -7.19 17.83
C GLY A 81 8.79 -6.64 17.13
N ALA A 82 9.62 -5.93 17.87
CA ALA A 82 10.78 -5.21 17.32
C ALA A 82 11.79 -6.08 16.57
N LYS A 83 11.88 -7.36 16.92
CA LYS A 83 12.79 -8.31 16.24
C LYS A 83 12.40 -8.58 14.78
N THR A 84 11.16 -8.27 14.37
CA THR A 84 10.71 -8.41 12.97
C THR A 84 11.30 -7.34 12.07
N LEU A 85 11.69 -6.21 12.62
CA LEU A 85 12.25 -5.09 11.84
C LEU A 85 13.58 -5.47 11.19
N GLY A 86 13.74 -5.10 9.95
CA GLY A 86 14.92 -5.43 9.16
C GLY A 86 14.89 -6.84 8.54
N ARG A 87 13.83 -7.60 8.78
CA ARG A 87 13.75 -9.00 8.35
C ARG A 87 12.70 -9.21 7.26
N LEU A 88 12.86 -10.29 6.52
CA LEU A 88 11.99 -10.72 5.44
C LEU A 88 11.37 -12.08 5.78
N PHE A 89 10.03 -12.16 5.70
CA PHE A 89 9.24 -13.32 6.10
C PHE A 89 8.36 -13.86 4.98
N ASN A 90 7.97 -15.11 5.10
CA ASN A 90 6.86 -15.69 4.35
C ASN A 90 5.52 -15.53 5.11
N VAL A 91 4.45 -16.11 4.58
CA VAL A 91 3.10 -16.03 5.19
C VAL A 91 3.02 -16.61 6.61
N LEU A 92 3.87 -17.59 6.93
CA LEU A 92 3.91 -18.25 8.25
C LEU A 92 4.85 -17.54 9.24
N GLY A 93 5.54 -16.49 8.80
CA GLY A 93 6.54 -15.80 9.61
C GLY A 93 7.91 -16.48 9.64
N ASP A 94 8.15 -17.44 8.76
CA ASP A 94 9.50 -18.01 8.58
C ASP A 94 10.34 -17.02 7.77
N THR A 95 11.62 -16.92 8.09
CA THR A 95 12.52 -15.98 7.44
C THR A 95 12.93 -16.42 6.04
N LEU A 96 12.99 -15.46 5.11
CA LEU A 96 13.39 -15.66 3.73
C LEU A 96 14.72 -14.97 3.38
N ASP A 97 15.31 -14.28 4.33
CA ASP A 97 16.52 -13.46 4.14
C ASP A 97 17.84 -14.22 4.34
N GLY A 98 17.77 -15.54 4.48
CA GLY A 98 18.92 -16.41 4.75
C GLY A 98 19.36 -16.43 6.23
N GLY A 99 18.71 -15.64 7.08
CA GLY A 99 18.94 -15.66 8.52
C GLY A 99 18.16 -16.78 9.22
N GLU A 100 18.45 -16.98 10.49
CA GLU A 100 17.69 -17.92 11.33
C GLU A 100 16.28 -17.39 11.58
N ASN A 101 15.32 -18.31 11.79
CA ASN A 101 13.98 -17.95 12.21
C ASN A 101 14.03 -17.20 13.53
N LEU A 102 13.09 -16.26 13.72
CA LEU A 102 13.06 -15.45 14.92
C LEU A 102 12.71 -16.27 16.16
N ASP A 103 13.48 -16.05 17.22
CA ASP A 103 13.09 -16.39 18.59
C ASP A 103 12.30 -15.19 19.15
N ALA A 104 11.08 -15.02 18.66
CA ALA A 104 10.21 -13.94 19.09
C ALA A 104 9.56 -14.26 20.44
N GLU A 105 9.46 -13.24 21.28
CA GLU A 105 8.82 -13.38 22.60
C GLU A 105 7.31 -13.61 22.48
N GLU A 106 6.69 -13.01 21.45
CA GLU A 106 5.27 -13.12 21.19
C GLU A 106 4.99 -13.57 19.75
N HIS A 107 3.92 -14.35 19.63
CA HIS A 107 3.32 -14.75 18.35
C HIS A 107 1.82 -14.45 18.41
N TRP A 108 1.31 -13.81 17.35
CA TRP A 108 -0.10 -13.47 17.23
C TRP A 108 -0.77 -14.22 16.11
N VAL A 109 -2.03 -14.57 16.32
CA VAL A 109 -2.87 -15.18 15.28
C VAL A 109 -3.16 -14.13 14.21
N ILE A 110 -3.04 -14.51 12.92
CA ILE A 110 -3.26 -13.58 11.80
C ILE A 110 -4.72 -13.18 11.60
N HIS A 111 -5.66 -13.98 12.06
CA HIS A 111 -7.09 -13.66 12.05
C HIS A 111 -7.45 -12.93 13.33
N ARG A 112 -7.70 -11.65 13.20
CA ARG A 112 -8.03 -10.76 14.33
C ARG A 112 -9.28 -9.96 14.00
N ASP A 113 -10.04 -9.63 15.03
CA ASP A 113 -11.17 -8.73 14.88
C ASP A 113 -10.71 -7.29 14.64
N PRO A 114 -11.48 -6.49 13.89
CA PRO A 114 -11.21 -5.06 13.77
C PRO A 114 -11.33 -4.38 15.13
N PRO A 115 -10.71 -3.19 15.32
CA PRO A 115 -10.86 -2.42 16.54
C PRO A 115 -12.32 -2.15 16.86
N SER A 116 -12.70 -2.21 18.15
CA SER A 116 -14.05 -1.87 18.60
C SER A 116 -14.34 -0.38 18.36
N PHE A 117 -15.61 0.00 18.31
CA PHE A 117 -16.00 1.42 18.18
C PHE A 117 -15.45 2.29 19.30
N GLU A 118 -15.32 1.73 20.50
CA GLU A 118 -14.78 2.44 21.66
C GLU A 118 -13.28 2.70 21.53
N ASP A 119 -12.54 1.82 20.85
CA ASP A 119 -11.09 1.92 20.66
C ASP A 119 -10.70 2.77 19.45
N GLN A 120 -11.62 2.97 18.51
CA GLN A 120 -11.35 3.80 17.34
C GLN A 120 -11.19 5.27 17.70
N SER A 121 -10.22 5.94 17.12
CA SER A 121 -10.04 7.37 17.28
C SER A 121 -11.07 8.13 16.44
N PRO A 122 -11.87 9.01 17.02
CA PRO A 122 -12.81 9.84 16.27
C PRO A 122 -12.13 11.02 15.57
N VAL A 123 -10.87 11.30 15.88
CA VAL A 123 -10.13 12.43 15.33
C VAL A 123 -9.51 12.06 14.00
N VAL A 124 -9.78 12.86 12.97
CA VAL A 124 -9.14 12.73 11.67
C VAL A 124 -7.93 13.64 11.63
N GLU A 125 -6.75 13.04 11.45
CA GLU A 125 -5.47 13.76 11.37
C GLU A 125 -4.79 13.47 10.05
N ILE A 126 -4.09 14.47 9.50
CA ILE A 126 -3.25 14.30 8.32
C ILE A 126 -1.99 13.53 8.71
N LEU A 127 -1.64 12.52 7.92
CA LEU A 127 -0.31 11.93 7.94
C LEU A 127 0.58 12.75 6.97
N GLU A 128 1.43 13.58 7.53
CA GLU A 128 2.34 14.40 6.73
C GLU A 128 3.44 13.55 6.11
N THR A 129 3.48 13.50 4.78
CA THR A 129 4.43 12.66 4.04
C THR A 129 5.72 13.39 3.67
N GLY A 130 5.72 14.71 3.71
CA GLY A 130 6.84 15.54 3.24
C GLY A 130 6.94 15.62 1.72
N ILE A 131 5.96 15.10 1.01
CA ILE A 131 5.87 15.14 -0.45
C ILE A 131 4.78 16.14 -0.84
N LYS A 132 5.20 17.23 -1.48
CA LYS A 132 4.33 18.38 -1.77
C LYS A 132 3.02 18.02 -2.45
N VAL A 133 3.09 17.26 -3.52
CA VAL A 133 1.91 16.93 -4.32
C VAL A 133 0.89 16.10 -3.54
N ILE A 134 1.35 15.20 -2.69
CA ILE A 134 0.49 14.36 -1.85
C ILE A 134 -0.12 15.21 -0.74
N ASP A 135 0.69 15.90 0.03
CA ASP A 135 0.24 16.63 1.22
C ASP A 135 -0.72 17.77 0.88
N LEU A 136 -0.52 18.43 -0.27
CA LEU A 136 -1.40 19.53 -0.70
C LEU A 136 -2.70 19.03 -1.33
N LEU A 137 -2.62 18.14 -2.32
CA LEU A 137 -3.74 17.82 -3.23
C LEU A 137 -4.45 16.51 -2.93
N ALA A 138 -3.77 15.56 -2.34
CA ALA A 138 -4.31 14.24 -2.00
C ALA A 138 -3.77 13.75 -0.65
N PRO A 139 -4.00 14.51 0.45
CA PRO A 139 -3.41 14.20 1.75
C PRO A 139 -3.87 12.87 2.30
N TYR A 140 -2.97 12.19 3.00
CA TYR A 140 -3.24 10.92 3.67
C TYR A 140 -3.78 11.17 5.07
N ALA A 141 -4.78 10.39 5.46
CA ALA A 141 -5.27 10.38 6.83
C ALA A 141 -4.53 9.31 7.64
N LYS A 142 -4.18 9.58 8.89
CA LYS A 142 -3.71 8.56 9.82
C LYS A 142 -4.82 7.53 10.03
N GLY A 143 -4.47 6.25 9.88
CA GLY A 143 -5.45 5.18 9.93
C GLY A 143 -6.28 5.04 8.64
N GLY A 144 -5.96 5.82 7.62
CA GLY A 144 -6.62 5.80 6.32
C GLY A 144 -6.12 4.71 5.39
N LYS A 145 -6.89 4.47 4.34
CA LYS A 145 -6.60 3.49 3.30
C LYS A 145 -6.39 4.23 1.99
N ILE A 146 -5.17 4.16 1.46
CA ILE A 146 -4.76 4.88 0.26
C ILE A 146 -4.56 3.88 -0.88
N GLY A 147 -5.25 4.11 -1.99
CA GLY A 147 -5.01 3.36 -3.21
C GLY A 147 -3.89 3.99 -4.04
N LEU A 148 -2.92 3.19 -4.45
CA LEU A 148 -1.81 3.61 -5.31
C LEU A 148 -2.01 2.99 -6.70
N PHE A 149 -2.22 3.83 -7.69
CA PHE A 149 -2.46 3.44 -9.07
C PHE A 149 -1.28 3.85 -9.94
N GLY A 150 -0.91 3.00 -10.87
CA GLY A 150 0.13 3.31 -11.85
C GLY A 150 0.64 2.07 -12.55
N GLY A 151 1.00 2.23 -13.82
CA GLY A 151 1.62 1.18 -14.61
C GLY A 151 3.08 0.95 -14.25
N ALA A 152 3.76 0.15 -15.07
CA ALA A 152 5.20 -0.09 -14.91
C ALA A 152 6.00 1.17 -15.24
N GLY A 153 7.10 1.39 -14.51
CA GLY A 153 8.07 2.44 -14.83
C GLY A 153 7.63 3.86 -14.49
N VAL A 154 6.64 4.04 -13.60
CA VAL A 154 6.17 5.36 -13.17
C VAL A 154 6.71 5.82 -11.81
N GLY A 155 7.67 5.08 -11.24
CA GLY A 155 8.30 5.45 -9.98
C GLY A 155 7.57 4.98 -8.72
N LYS A 156 6.72 3.96 -8.82
CA LYS A 156 5.98 3.39 -7.68
C LYS A 156 6.92 2.96 -6.55
N THR A 157 7.94 2.17 -6.86
CA THR A 157 8.89 1.64 -5.86
C THR A 157 9.66 2.75 -5.16
N VAL A 158 10.12 3.75 -5.92
CA VAL A 158 10.85 4.90 -5.37
C VAL A 158 9.96 5.73 -4.44
N LEU A 159 8.70 5.94 -4.80
CA LEU A 159 7.73 6.62 -3.95
C LEU A 159 7.49 5.86 -2.64
N ILE A 160 7.32 4.55 -2.71
CA ILE A 160 7.16 3.69 -1.52
C ILE A 160 8.36 3.81 -0.59
N GLN A 161 9.57 3.74 -1.12
CA GLN A 161 10.79 3.86 -0.32
C GLN A 161 10.92 5.24 0.32
N GLU A 162 10.56 6.31 -0.39
CA GLU A 162 10.57 7.67 0.17
C GLU A 162 9.56 7.83 1.30
N LEU A 163 8.36 7.28 1.15
CA LEU A 163 7.36 7.26 2.22
C LEU A 163 7.87 6.53 3.46
N ILE A 164 8.48 5.37 3.29
CA ILE A 164 9.09 4.59 4.38
C ILE A 164 10.19 5.41 5.06
N ARG A 165 11.08 6.00 4.28
CA ARG A 165 12.17 6.82 4.81
C ARG A 165 11.63 8.01 5.62
N ASN A 166 10.64 8.71 5.09
CA ASN A 166 10.07 9.89 5.74
C ASN A 166 9.33 9.54 7.03
N ILE A 167 8.57 8.44 7.04
CA ILE A 167 7.92 7.96 8.26
C ILE A 167 8.95 7.56 9.32
N ALA A 168 10.01 6.84 8.94
CA ALA A 168 11.04 6.40 9.87
C ALA A 168 11.85 7.57 10.44
N THR A 169 12.25 8.51 9.59
CA THR A 169 13.17 9.60 9.97
C THR A 169 12.45 10.77 10.62
N GLU A 170 11.32 11.20 10.08
CA GLU A 170 10.62 12.41 10.52
C GLU A 170 9.55 12.14 11.59
N HIS A 171 8.97 10.95 11.59
CA HIS A 171 7.91 10.56 12.53
C HIS A 171 8.32 9.48 13.52
N GLY A 172 9.49 8.86 13.34
CA GLY A 172 9.99 7.78 14.21
C GLY A 172 9.16 6.50 14.12
N GLY A 173 8.33 6.35 13.11
CA GLY A 173 7.42 5.22 12.92
C GLY A 173 8.05 4.04 12.20
N TYR A 174 7.32 2.94 12.18
CA TYR A 174 7.71 1.71 11.51
C TYR A 174 6.86 1.48 10.28
N SER A 175 7.38 0.68 9.36
CA SER A 175 6.67 0.28 8.15
C SER A 175 6.67 -1.23 7.99
N ILE A 176 5.58 -1.75 7.45
CA ILE A 176 5.46 -3.15 7.05
C ILE A 176 5.15 -3.17 5.56
N PHE A 177 5.94 -3.89 4.80
CA PHE A 177 5.69 -4.07 3.38
C PHE A 177 5.23 -5.50 3.11
N THR A 178 4.06 -5.67 2.49
CA THR A 178 3.54 -6.97 2.09
C THR A 178 3.54 -7.11 0.57
N GLY A 179 4.28 -8.10 0.06
CA GLY A 179 4.25 -8.49 -1.34
C GLY A 179 3.22 -9.59 -1.55
N VAL A 180 2.16 -9.28 -2.29
CA VAL A 180 1.02 -10.18 -2.50
C VAL A 180 0.91 -10.52 -3.97
N GLY A 181 1.28 -11.75 -4.32
CA GLY A 181 1.09 -12.29 -5.67
C GLY A 181 1.85 -11.59 -6.79
N GLU A 182 2.84 -10.77 -6.46
CA GLU A 182 3.70 -10.09 -7.43
C GLU A 182 4.92 -10.96 -7.78
N ARG A 183 5.76 -10.44 -8.67
CA ARG A 183 6.96 -11.17 -9.10
C ARG A 183 7.99 -11.26 -7.98
N SER A 184 8.51 -12.45 -7.72
CA SER A 184 9.54 -12.68 -6.70
C SER A 184 10.80 -11.85 -6.95
N ARG A 185 11.17 -11.63 -8.20
CA ARG A 185 12.31 -10.79 -8.59
C ARG A 185 12.12 -9.34 -8.14
N GLU A 186 10.94 -8.77 -8.36
CA GLU A 186 10.63 -7.40 -7.95
C GLU A 186 10.70 -7.25 -6.43
N GLY A 187 10.21 -8.26 -5.68
CA GLY A 187 10.32 -8.29 -4.23
C GLY A 187 11.77 -8.36 -3.75
N ASN A 188 12.59 -9.16 -4.40
CA ASN A 188 14.03 -9.26 -4.09
C ASN A 188 14.78 -7.96 -4.41
N ASP A 189 14.47 -7.34 -5.54
CA ASP A 189 15.04 -6.06 -5.92
C ASP A 189 14.68 -4.97 -4.89
N LEU A 190 13.42 -4.92 -4.47
CA LEU A 190 12.96 -3.99 -3.42
C LEU A 190 13.73 -4.21 -2.10
N TRP A 191 13.86 -5.45 -1.67
CA TRP A 191 14.61 -5.78 -0.45
C TRP A 191 16.06 -5.30 -0.52
N SER A 192 16.75 -5.56 -1.64
CA SER A 192 18.13 -5.12 -1.87
C SER A 192 18.24 -3.59 -1.88
N GLU A 193 17.35 -2.90 -2.58
CA GLU A 193 17.32 -1.44 -2.65
C GLU A 193 17.06 -0.81 -1.28
N MET A 194 16.16 -1.38 -0.49
CA MET A 194 15.87 -0.91 0.88
C MET A 194 17.07 -1.09 1.81
N LYS A 195 17.81 -2.16 1.63
CA LYS A 195 19.04 -2.42 2.36
C LYS A 195 20.12 -1.40 2.02
N GLU A 196 20.30 -1.10 0.72
CA GLU A 196 21.27 -0.12 0.23
C GLU A 196 20.92 1.31 0.65
N SER A 197 19.64 1.67 0.64
CA SER A 197 19.17 3.01 1.04
C SER A 197 19.08 3.22 2.56
N GLY A 198 19.29 2.18 3.36
CA GLY A 198 19.27 2.26 4.83
C GLY A 198 17.88 2.34 5.46
N VAL A 199 16.81 2.13 4.70
CA VAL A 199 15.43 2.17 5.25
C VAL A 199 14.97 0.83 5.80
N LEU A 200 15.71 -0.25 5.55
CA LEU A 200 15.32 -1.60 5.96
C LEU A 200 15.23 -1.79 7.48
N GLU A 201 16.06 -1.11 8.25
CA GLU A 201 16.12 -1.26 9.72
C GLU A 201 14.80 -0.91 10.44
N LYS A 202 13.97 -0.08 9.84
CA LYS A 202 12.66 0.33 10.37
C LYS A 202 11.48 -0.34 9.67
N THR A 203 11.76 -1.39 8.90
CA THR A 203 10.77 -2.03 8.04
C THR A 203 10.81 -3.55 8.20
N ALA A 204 9.66 -4.19 8.29
CA ALA A 204 9.52 -5.64 8.12
C ALA A 204 8.89 -5.92 6.75
N LEU A 205 9.39 -6.96 6.07
CA LEU A 205 8.86 -7.38 4.78
C LEU A 205 8.25 -8.77 4.89
N VAL A 206 7.08 -8.94 4.27
CA VAL A 206 6.38 -10.22 4.24
C VAL A 206 5.99 -10.52 2.79
N PHE A 207 6.48 -11.62 2.23
CA PHE A 207 6.25 -11.97 0.83
C PHE A 207 5.44 -13.25 0.69
N GLY A 208 4.36 -13.18 -0.09
CA GLY A 208 3.62 -14.30 -0.64
C GLY A 208 3.42 -14.06 -2.12
N GLN A 209 4.47 -14.26 -2.92
CA GLN A 209 4.55 -13.86 -4.32
C GLN A 209 3.90 -14.88 -5.26
N MET A 210 3.99 -14.63 -6.57
CA MET A 210 3.26 -15.45 -7.56
C MET A 210 3.74 -16.91 -7.66
N ASN A 211 4.89 -17.23 -7.10
CA ASN A 211 5.40 -18.60 -7.01
C ASN A 211 4.73 -19.41 -5.88
N GLU A 212 4.05 -18.73 -4.96
CA GLU A 212 3.37 -19.36 -3.84
C GLU A 212 1.96 -19.85 -4.21
N PRO A 213 1.45 -20.90 -3.53
CA PRO A 213 0.06 -21.36 -3.75
C PRO A 213 -0.97 -20.30 -3.34
N PRO A 214 -2.24 -20.43 -3.83
CA PRO A 214 -3.26 -19.41 -3.57
C PRO A 214 -3.52 -19.16 -2.08
N GLY A 215 -3.41 -20.16 -1.22
CA GLY A 215 -3.60 -19.99 0.22
C GLY A 215 -2.58 -19.03 0.83
N ALA A 216 -1.31 -19.15 0.45
CA ALA A 216 -0.26 -18.24 0.90
C ALA A 216 -0.48 -16.81 0.38
N ARG A 217 -0.79 -16.65 -0.89
CA ARG A 217 -1.10 -15.35 -1.48
C ARG A 217 -2.33 -14.69 -0.86
N MET A 218 -3.31 -15.48 -0.45
CA MET A 218 -4.53 -15.01 0.18
C MET A 218 -4.32 -14.54 1.63
N ARG A 219 -3.33 -15.08 2.35
CA ARG A 219 -3.11 -14.81 3.78
C ARG A 219 -1.92 -13.92 4.10
N VAL A 220 -1.03 -13.68 3.15
CA VAL A 220 0.20 -12.90 3.40
C VAL A 220 -0.10 -11.45 3.84
N ALA A 221 -1.13 -10.82 3.28
CA ALA A 221 -1.55 -9.47 3.69
C ALA A 221 -1.98 -9.43 5.15
N GLU A 222 -2.66 -10.45 5.63
CA GLU A 222 -3.07 -10.59 7.03
C GLU A 222 -1.88 -10.80 7.95
N THR A 223 -0.86 -11.51 7.50
CA THR A 223 0.39 -11.67 8.24
C THR A 223 1.08 -10.31 8.47
N GLY A 224 1.25 -9.54 7.42
CA GLY A 224 1.83 -8.20 7.53
C GLY A 224 0.98 -7.25 8.36
N LEU A 225 -0.33 -7.29 8.17
CA LEU A 225 -1.26 -6.48 8.97
C LEU A 225 -1.18 -6.82 10.47
N THR A 226 -1.06 -8.10 10.81
CA THR A 226 -0.89 -8.54 12.21
C THR A 226 0.39 -7.97 12.83
N MET A 227 1.49 -7.98 12.10
CA MET A 227 2.74 -7.34 12.54
C MET A 227 2.57 -5.84 12.76
N ALA A 228 1.85 -5.16 11.87
CA ALA A 228 1.54 -3.74 12.00
C ALA A 228 0.65 -3.45 13.20
N GLU A 229 -0.36 -4.27 13.43
CA GLU A 229 -1.28 -4.12 14.58
C GLU A 229 -0.56 -4.24 15.92
N TYR A 230 0.46 -5.10 16.01
CA TYR A 230 1.27 -5.19 17.24
C TYR A 230 1.93 -3.85 17.56
N PHE A 231 2.57 -3.23 16.60
CA PHE A 231 3.21 -1.93 16.81
C PHE A 231 2.22 -0.82 17.14
N ARG A 232 1.03 -0.85 16.56
CA ARG A 232 -0.05 0.09 16.88
C ARG A 232 -0.55 -0.09 18.30
N ASP A 233 -0.89 -1.33 18.69
CA ASP A 233 -1.62 -1.63 19.91
C ASP A 233 -0.71 -1.73 21.14
N GLU A 234 0.47 -2.31 21.00
CA GLU A 234 1.40 -2.56 22.13
C GLU A 234 2.51 -1.52 22.23
N GLU A 235 2.99 -1.00 21.11
CA GLU A 235 4.06 0.00 21.11
C GLU A 235 3.58 1.42 20.82
N HIS A 236 2.27 1.62 20.66
CA HIS A 236 1.64 2.93 20.46
C HIS A 236 2.23 3.72 19.28
N GLN A 237 2.55 3.01 18.20
CA GLN A 237 3.18 3.59 17.01
C GLN A 237 2.16 3.94 15.94
N ASN A 238 2.55 4.88 15.09
CA ASN A 238 1.92 5.12 13.81
C ASN A 238 2.64 4.30 12.75
N VAL A 239 1.99 3.27 12.24
CA VAL A 239 2.59 2.28 11.34
C VAL A 239 2.09 2.52 9.92
N LEU A 240 3.00 2.42 8.95
CA LEU A 240 2.68 2.45 7.54
C LEU A 240 2.69 1.02 7.00
N LEU A 241 1.57 0.58 6.45
CA LEU A 241 1.41 -0.76 5.88
C LEU A 241 1.29 -0.64 4.35
N PHE A 242 2.21 -1.28 3.63
CA PHE A 242 2.13 -1.39 2.18
C PHE A 242 1.59 -2.76 1.78
N ILE A 243 0.66 -2.79 0.83
CA ILE A 243 0.12 -4.01 0.24
C ILE A 243 0.32 -3.91 -1.27
N ASP A 244 1.17 -4.71 -1.82
CA ASP A 244 1.46 -4.74 -3.25
C ASP A 244 1.32 -6.17 -3.77
N ASN A 245 0.19 -6.56 -4.29
CA ASN A 245 -0.95 -5.81 -4.80
C ASN A 245 -2.24 -6.33 -4.17
N ILE A 246 -3.14 -5.45 -3.78
CA ILE A 246 -4.42 -5.85 -3.17
C ILE A 246 -5.31 -6.67 -4.11
N PHE A 247 -5.23 -6.43 -5.43
CA PHE A 247 -5.94 -7.23 -6.42
C PHE A 247 -5.57 -8.72 -6.33
N ARG A 248 -4.29 -9.02 -6.07
CA ARG A 248 -3.82 -10.42 -5.97
C ARG A 248 -4.40 -11.15 -4.76
N PHE A 249 -4.71 -10.42 -3.69
CA PHE A 249 -5.45 -10.97 -2.56
C PHE A 249 -6.83 -11.49 -3.00
N THR A 250 -7.59 -10.70 -3.74
CA THR A 250 -8.90 -11.11 -4.26
C THR A 250 -8.80 -12.23 -5.29
N GLN A 251 -7.81 -12.16 -6.17
CA GLN A 251 -7.57 -13.19 -7.19
C GLN A 251 -7.25 -14.55 -6.56
N ALA A 252 -6.42 -14.60 -5.53
CA ALA A 252 -6.11 -15.84 -4.81
C ALA A 252 -7.37 -16.45 -4.19
N GLY A 253 -8.25 -15.64 -3.61
CA GLY A 253 -9.54 -16.07 -3.10
C GLY A 253 -10.43 -16.67 -4.19
N SER A 254 -10.42 -16.11 -5.39
CA SER A 254 -11.19 -16.64 -6.52
C SER A 254 -10.67 -18.00 -7.02
N GLU A 255 -9.35 -18.20 -6.99
CA GLU A 255 -8.75 -19.47 -7.42
C GLU A 255 -9.20 -20.67 -6.56
N VAL A 256 -9.40 -20.48 -5.27
CA VAL A 256 -9.83 -21.55 -4.36
C VAL A 256 -11.34 -21.68 -4.23
N SER A 257 -12.09 -20.67 -4.56
CA SER A 257 -13.54 -20.59 -4.31
C SER A 257 -14.32 -21.73 -4.96
N ALA A 258 -14.02 -22.05 -6.20
CA ALA A 258 -14.67 -23.16 -6.92
C ALA A 258 -14.39 -24.51 -6.27
N LEU A 259 -13.16 -24.71 -5.79
CA LEU A 259 -12.75 -25.95 -5.11
C LEU A 259 -13.41 -26.10 -3.74
N LEU A 260 -13.81 -24.98 -3.13
CA LEU A 260 -14.59 -24.97 -1.90
C LEU A 260 -16.09 -25.23 -2.13
N GLY A 261 -16.51 -25.42 -3.38
CA GLY A 261 -17.89 -25.67 -3.73
C GLY A 261 -18.80 -24.46 -3.76
N ARG A 262 -18.23 -23.26 -3.87
CA ARG A 262 -18.99 -22.02 -3.99
C ARG A 262 -19.34 -21.72 -5.44
N MET A 263 -20.56 -21.26 -5.67
CA MET A 263 -20.97 -20.80 -7.00
C MET A 263 -20.29 -19.46 -7.31
N PRO A 264 -19.71 -19.28 -8.50
CA PRO A 264 -19.11 -18.00 -8.87
C PRO A 264 -20.16 -16.90 -8.97
N SER A 265 -19.76 -15.68 -8.57
CA SER A 265 -20.52 -14.46 -8.78
C SER A 265 -20.16 -13.78 -10.09
N ALA A 266 -20.46 -12.49 -10.24
CA ALA A 266 -20.17 -11.73 -11.44
C ALA A 266 -18.69 -11.84 -11.86
N VAL A 267 -18.45 -12.01 -13.16
CA VAL A 267 -17.11 -12.12 -13.77
C VAL A 267 -16.25 -13.29 -13.22
N GLY A 268 -16.90 -14.28 -12.59
CA GLY A 268 -16.23 -15.45 -12.04
C GLY A 268 -15.58 -15.26 -10.67
N TYR A 269 -15.78 -14.13 -10.01
CA TYR A 269 -15.28 -13.89 -8.65
C TYR A 269 -16.06 -14.71 -7.61
N GLN A 270 -15.43 -14.88 -6.45
CA GLN A 270 -16.03 -15.54 -5.30
C GLN A 270 -17.25 -14.76 -4.76
N PRO A 271 -18.30 -15.42 -4.30
CA PRO A 271 -19.45 -14.73 -3.71
C PRO A 271 -19.12 -14.03 -2.39
N THR A 272 -18.01 -14.40 -1.77
CA THR A 272 -17.50 -13.86 -0.49
C THR A 272 -16.53 -12.69 -0.67
N LEU A 273 -16.39 -12.15 -1.88
CA LEU A 273 -15.42 -11.09 -2.20
C LEU A 273 -15.54 -9.87 -1.28
N ALA A 274 -16.73 -9.35 -1.13
CA ALA A 274 -16.98 -8.17 -0.29
C ALA A 274 -16.69 -8.45 1.19
N THR A 275 -17.04 -9.62 1.68
CA THR A 275 -16.78 -10.02 3.08
C THR A 275 -15.29 -10.19 3.33
N GLU A 276 -14.56 -10.86 2.45
CA GLU A 276 -13.11 -11.08 2.55
C GLU A 276 -12.37 -9.73 2.55
N MET A 277 -12.73 -8.84 1.64
CA MET A 277 -12.15 -7.50 1.56
C MET A 277 -12.47 -6.69 2.82
N GLY A 278 -13.71 -6.73 3.30
CA GLY A 278 -14.15 -6.02 4.50
C GLY A 278 -13.42 -6.49 5.76
N GLU A 279 -13.26 -7.79 5.94
CA GLU A 279 -12.52 -8.36 7.08
C GLU A 279 -11.07 -7.88 7.13
N LEU A 280 -10.41 -7.75 6.00
CA LEU A 280 -9.05 -7.21 5.91
C LEU A 280 -9.02 -5.70 6.15
N GLN A 281 -9.84 -4.95 5.42
CA GLN A 281 -9.79 -3.48 5.41
C GLN A 281 -10.23 -2.85 6.71
N GLU A 282 -11.21 -3.38 7.40
CA GLU A 282 -11.72 -2.82 8.65
C GLU A 282 -10.73 -2.90 9.83
N ARG A 283 -9.72 -3.77 9.73
CA ARG A 283 -8.63 -3.85 10.70
C ARG A 283 -7.65 -2.67 10.57
N ILE A 284 -7.61 -2.05 9.41
CA ILE A 284 -6.72 -0.92 9.10
C ILE A 284 -7.40 0.35 9.61
N ALA A 285 -6.99 0.83 10.77
CA ALA A 285 -7.66 1.93 11.45
C ALA A 285 -6.73 2.67 12.40
N SER A 286 -7.12 3.89 12.74
CA SER A 286 -6.56 4.66 13.84
C SER A 286 -7.29 4.32 15.13
N THR A 287 -6.55 4.03 16.19
CA THR A 287 -7.08 3.75 17.52
C THR A 287 -6.57 4.79 18.53
N LYS A 288 -7.02 4.70 19.76
CA LYS A 288 -6.51 5.52 20.86
C LYS A 288 -5.03 5.26 21.15
N ASP A 289 -4.53 4.08 20.78
CA ASP A 289 -3.17 3.65 21.06
C ASP A 289 -2.18 4.01 19.95
N GLY A 290 -2.63 4.05 18.70
CA GLY A 290 -1.79 4.34 17.55
C GLY A 290 -2.58 4.22 16.26
N SER A 291 -1.89 4.12 15.13
CA SER A 291 -2.54 3.99 13.83
C SER A 291 -1.84 3.00 12.90
N VAL A 292 -2.62 2.33 12.05
CA VAL A 292 -2.15 1.65 10.86
C VAL A 292 -2.73 2.38 9.67
N THR A 293 -1.86 2.98 8.87
CA THR A 293 -2.21 3.64 7.61
C THR A 293 -1.74 2.76 6.48
N SER A 294 -2.60 2.43 5.52
CA SER A 294 -2.22 1.56 4.41
C SER A 294 -2.07 2.31 3.09
N VAL A 295 -1.04 1.92 2.35
CA VAL A 295 -0.87 2.26 0.93
C VAL A 295 -0.97 0.97 0.15
N GLN A 296 -2.01 0.83 -0.65
CA GLN A 296 -2.37 -0.39 -1.34
C GLN A 296 -2.22 -0.17 -2.84
N ALA A 297 -1.29 -0.87 -3.48
CA ALA A 297 -1.22 -0.88 -4.92
C ALA A 297 -2.44 -1.62 -5.48
N VAL A 298 -3.13 -1.00 -6.42
CA VAL A 298 -4.36 -1.53 -7.01
C VAL A 298 -4.15 -1.76 -8.51
N TYR A 299 -4.21 -3.02 -8.93
CA TYR A 299 -4.27 -3.37 -10.34
C TYR A 299 -5.73 -3.35 -10.81
N VAL A 300 -5.96 -2.73 -11.94
CA VAL A 300 -7.29 -2.64 -12.55
C VAL A 300 -7.29 -3.46 -13.84
N PRO A 301 -7.92 -4.66 -13.85
CA PRO A 301 -7.95 -5.51 -15.04
C PRO A 301 -8.55 -4.79 -16.24
N ALA A 302 -7.83 -4.79 -17.37
CA ALA A 302 -8.27 -4.16 -18.63
C ALA A 302 -8.67 -2.67 -18.49
N ASP A 303 -8.12 -1.97 -17.47
CA ASP A 303 -8.46 -0.59 -17.12
C ASP A 303 -9.97 -0.37 -16.85
N ASP A 304 -10.68 -1.45 -16.50
CA ASP A 304 -12.12 -1.43 -16.20
C ASP A 304 -12.35 -1.23 -14.69
N LEU A 305 -12.65 0.01 -14.31
CA LEU A 305 -12.98 0.38 -12.93
C LEU A 305 -14.28 -0.25 -12.41
N THR A 306 -15.10 -0.81 -13.29
CA THR A 306 -16.35 -1.50 -12.92
C THR A 306 -16.14 -2.97 -12.61
N ASP A 307 -14.94 -3.52 -12.85
CA ASP A 307 -14.59 -4.88 -12.42
C ASP A 307 -14.82 -5.02 -10.91
N PRO A 308 -15.44 -6.13 -10.46
CA PRO A 308 -15.81 -6.30 -9.05
C PRO A 308 -14.65 -6.17 -8.05
N ALA A 309 -13.43 -6.59 -8.41
CA ALA A 309 -12.29 -6.51 -7.50
C ALA A 309 -11.86 -5.06 -7.23
N PRO A 310 -11.52 -4.23 -8.21
CA PRO A 310 -11.22 -2.83 -7.96
C PRO A 310 -12.43 -2.07 -7.40
N ALA A 311 -13.64 -2.32 -7.88
CA ALA A 311 -14.85 -1.66 -7.38
C ALA A 311 -15.06 -1.91 -5.88
N THR A 312 -14.87 -3.13 -5.40
CA THR A 312 -14.97 -3.46 -3.99
C THR A 312 -13.85 -2.80 -3.17
N THR A 313 -12.65 -2.75 -3.72
CA THR A 313 -11.51 -2.07 -3.07
C THR A 313 -11.76 -0.57 -2.94
N PHE A 314 -12.26 0.09 -3.98
CA PHE A 314 -12.55 1.53 -3.97
C PHE A 314 -13.52 1.95 -2.87
N ALA A 315 -14.47 1.09 -2.51
CA ALA A 315 -15.42 1.38 -1.44
C ALA A 315 -14.74 1.60 -0.09
N HIS A 316 -13.54 1.07 0.11
CA HIS A 316 -12.77 1.19 1.34
C HIS A 316 -11.75 2.32 1.34
N LEU A 317 -11.40 2.87 0.17
CA LEU A 317 -10.32 3.84 0.05
C LEU A 317 -10.72 5.25 0.53
N ASP A 318 -9.84 5.88 1.29
CA ASP A 318 -9.97 7.27 1.76
C ASP A 318 -9.28 8.26 0.83
N ALA A 319 -8.24 7.82 0.14
CA ALA A 319 -7.49 8.63 -0.82
C ALA A 319 -6.96 7.77 -1.96
N THR A 320 -6.69 8.40 -3.09
CA THR A 320 -6.04 7.77 -4.24
C THR A 320 -4.83 8.59 -4.68
N THR A 321 -3.73 7.91 -4.91
CA THR A 321 -2.52 8.46 -5.53
C THR A 321 -2.36 7.83 -6.89
N VAL A 322 -2.47 8.63 -7.95
CA VAL A 322 -2.36 8.16 -9.33
C VAL A 322 -1.01 8.57 -9.91
N LEU A 323 -0.20 7.60 -10.26
CA LEU A 323 1.07 7.82 -10.95
C LEU A 323 0.85 7.78 -12.47
N SER A 324 1.30 8.81 -13.15
CA SER A 324 1.01 9.03 -14.58
C SER A 324 2.27 8.95 -15.44
N ARG A 325 2.20 8.13 -16.50
CA ARG A 325 3.27 8.07 -17.49
C ARG A 325 3.45 9.40 -18.23
N LYS A 326 2.37 10.15 -18.48
CA LYS A 326 2.45 11.47 -19.12
C LYS A 326 3.29 12.46 -18.32
N ILE A 327 3.22 12.36 -16.98
CA ILE A 327 4.03 13.20 -16.08
C ILE A 327 5.49 12.75 -16.09
N VAL A 328 5.73 11.43 -16.14
CA VAL A 328 7.09 10.89 -16.33
C VAL A 328 7.72 11.40 -17.62
N GLU A 329 6.97 11.43 -18.71
CA GLU A 329 7.43 11.93 -20.01
C GLU A 329 7.80 13.42 -19.99
N GLN A 330 7.22 14.19 -19.06
CA GLN A 330 7.59 15.58 -18.79
C GLN A 330 8.81 15.73 -17.89
N GLY A 331 9.36 14.62 -17.41
CA GLY A 331 10.51 14.61 -16.48
C GLY A 331 10.17 15.02 -15.05
N ILE A 332 8.90 15.03 -14.68
CA ILE A 332 8.44 15.43 -13.35
C ILE A 332 8.34 14.21 -12.45
N TYR A 333 9.05 14.23 -11.32
CA TYR A 333 9.01 13.21 -10.28
C TYR A 333 8.81 13.86 -8.90
N PRO A 334 7.97 13.27 -8.01
CA PRO A 334 7.15 12.06 -8.25
C PRO A 334 6.09 12.32 -9.33
N ALA A 335 5.82 11.30 -10.12
CA ALA A 335 4.89 11.40 -11.25
C ALA A 335 3.41 11.29 -10.82
N VAL A 336 3.07 11.88 -9.69
CA VAL A 336 1.70 11.91 -9.17
C VAL A 336 0.85 12.87 -9.99
N ASP A 337 -0.25 12.35 -10.53
CA ASP A 337 -1.20 13.17 -11.28
C ASP A 337 -1.99 14.07 -10.32
N PRO A 338 -1.82 15.39 -10.39
CA PRO A 338 -2.44 16.30 -9.43
C PRO A 338 -3.95 16.47 -9.60
N LEU A 339 -4.50 16.10 -10.76
CA LEU A 339 -5.93 16.21 -11.06
C LEU A 339 -6.69 14.90 -10.85
N GLU A 340 -6.03 13.76 -11.10
CA GLU A 340 -6.63 12.43 -10.93
C GLU A 340 -6.48 11.88 -9.50
N SER A 341 -5.52 12.38 -8.74
CA SER A 341 -5.34 11.99 -7.34
C SER A 341 -6.32 12.73 -6.43
N THR A 342 -6.91 12.00 -5.49
CA THR A 342 -7.99 12.54 -4.64
C THR A 342 -7.80 12.16 -3.19
N SER A 343 -8.46 12.89 -2.28
CA SER A 343 -8.52 12.54 -0.87
C SER A 343 -9.84 13.01 -0.28
N ARG A 344 -10.48 12.14 0.50
CA ARG A 344 -11.74 12.46 1.20
C ARG A 344 -11.54 13.48 2.33
N ILE A 345 -10.33 13.58 2.86
CA ILE A 345 -10.04 14.53 3.94
C ILE A 345 -9.68 15.93 3.45
N LEU A 346 -9.60 16.16 2.14
CA LEU A 346 -9.37 17.50 1.58
C LEU A 346 -10.65 18.32 1.66
N GLU A 347 -11.03 18.68 2.88
CA GLU A 347 -12.17 19.50 3.23
C GLU A 347 -11.74 20.57 4.24
N ALA A 348 -12.34 21.76 4.16
CA ALA A 348 -11.93 22.91 4.96
C ALA A 348 -12.00 22.67 6.48
N ASP A 349 -12.94 21.88 6.94
CA ASP A 349 -13.13 21.53 8.35
C ASP A 349 -12.13 20.47 8.86
N VAL A 350 -11.42 19.77 7.97
CA VAL A 350 -10.39 18.79 8.33
C VAL A 350 -8.98 19.38 8.18
N VAL A 351 -8.66 19.90 7.02
CA VAL A 351 -7.31 20.40 6.71
C VAL A 351 -7.09 21.88 7.04
N GLY A 352 -8.16 22.61 7.30
CA GLY A 352 -8.16 24.06 7.49
C GLY A 352 -8.49 24.80 6.20
N GLU A 353 -9.00 26.04 6.36
CA GLU A 353 -9.47 26.86 5.23
C GLU A 353 -8.34 27.24 4.27
N GLU A 354 -7.18 27.61 4.79
CA GLU A 354 -6.03 28.01 3.97
C GLU A 354 -5.53 26.87 3.09
N HIS A 355 -5.32 25.69 3.65
CA HIS A 355 -4.89 24.50 2.91
C HIS A 355 -5.92 24.15 1.83
N TYR A 356 -7.19 24.09 2.21
CA TYR A 356 -8.28 23.75 1.29
C TYR A 356 -8.37 24.74 0.13
N GLU A 357 -8.31 26.04 0.41
CA GLU A 357 -8.41 27.09 -0.60
C GLU A 357 -7.23 27.06 -1.57
N VAL A 358 -6.01 26.93 -1.06
CA VAL A 358 -4.80 26.84 -1.89
C VAL A 358 -4.86 25.61 -2.79
N ALA A 359 -5.24 24.44 -2.25
CA ALA A 359 -5.38 23.21 -3.02
C ALA A 359 -6.41 23.36 -4.14
N ARG A 360 -7.57 23.93 -3.85
CA ARG A 360 -8.64 24.16 -4.86
C ARG A 360 -8.20 25.11 -5.95
N ARG A 361 -7.55 26.19 -5.61
CA ARG A 361 -7.03 27.15 -6.61
C ARG A 361 -5.94 26.54 -7.49
N VAL A 362 -5.05 25.72 -6.92
CA VAL A 362 -4.05 24.97 -7.69
C VAL A 362 -4.74 24.03 -8.68
N GLN A 363 -5.74 23.27 -8.24
CA GLN A 363 -6.50 22.38 -9.11
C GLN A 363 -7.22 23.13 -10.23
N GLU A 364 -7.83 24.28 -9.94
CA GLU A 364 -8.51 25.13 -10.93
C GLU A 364 -7.54 25.63 -12.00
N ILE A 365 -6.38 26.11 -11.61
CA ILE A 365 -5.34 26.59 -12.53
C ILE A 365 -4.83 25.45 -13.42
N LEU A 366 -4.57 24.29 -12.87
CA LEU A 366 -4.11 23.12 -13.62
C LEU A 366 -5.21 22.59 -14.57
N GLN A 367 -6.46 22.59 -14.13
CA GLN A 367 -7.59 22.19 -14.97
C GLN A 367 -7.77 23.16 -16.15
N LYS A 368 -7.71 24.46 -15.89
CA LYS A 368 -7.79 25.50 -16.93
C LYS A 368 -6.66 25.36 -17.93
N TYR A 369 -5.44 25.11 -17.45
CA TYR A 369 -4.30 24.88 -18.34
C TYR A 369 -4.51 23.65 -19.23
N LYS A 370 -5.02 22.55 -18.68
CA LYS A 370 -5.34 21.34 -19.44
C LYS A 370 -6.34 21.64 -20.56
N GLU A 371 -7.37 22.44 -20.31
CA GLU A 371 -8.35 22.87 -21.31
C GLU A 371 -7.74 23.77 -22.38
N LEU A 372 -6.79 24.64 -22.01
CA LEU A 372 -6.12 25.54 -22.95
C LEU A 372 -5.06 24.86 -23.82
N GLN A 373 -4.55 23.69 -23.41
CA GLN A 373 -3.49 22.98 -24.17
C GLN A 373 -3.87 22.67 -25.61
N ASP A 374 -5.09 22.29 -25.87
CA ASP A 374 -5.57 22.03 -27.22
C ASP A 374 -5.59 23.30 -28.10
N ILE A 375 -6.00 24.40 -27.51
CA ILE A 375 -5.98 25.71 -28.16
C ILE A 375 -4.55 26.15 -28.46
N ILE A 376 -3.65 25.98 -27.50
CA ILE A 376 -2.22 26.32 -27.67
C ILE A 376 -1.58 25.48 -28.78
N ALA A 377 -1.90 24.18 -28.84
CA ALA A 377 -1.36 23.27 -29.85
C ALA A 377 -1.81 23.63 -31.26
N ILE A 378 -3.02 24.17 -31.46
CA ILE A 378 -3.59 24.49 -32.76
C ILE A 378 -3.28 25.94 -33.15
N LEU A 379 -3.51 26.89 -32.27
CA LEU A 379 -3.47 28.32 -32.57
C LEU A 379 -2.22 29.05 -32.02
N GLY A 380 -1.50 28.42 -31.12
CA GLY A 380 -0.34 29.04 -30.43
C GLY A 380 -0.70 29.90 -29.22
N MET A 381 0.32 30.25 -28.43
CA MET A 381 0.17 31.05 -27.20
C MET A 381 -0.33 32.47 -27.48
N GLU A 382 0.00 33.03 -28.65
CA GLU A 382 -0.32 34.42 -29.00
C GLU A 382 -1.83 34.69 -29.12
N GLU A 383 -2.62 33.65 -29.40
CA GLU A 383 -4.07 33.76 -29.51
C GLU A 383 -4.80 33.77 -28.17
N LEU A 384 -4.11 33.54 -27.07
CA LEU A 384 -4.69 33.56 -25.73
C LEU A 384 -4.85 35.01 -25.22
N SER A 385 -5.89 35.22 -24.40
CA SER A 385 -6.04 36.46 -23.65
C SER A 385 -4.87 36.61 -22.64
N ASP A 386 -4.64 37.84 -22.19
CA ASP A 386 -3.58 38.10 -21.17
C ASP A 386 -3.86 37.33 -19.88
N GLU A 387 -5.11 37.21 -19.48
CA GLU A 387 -5.53 36.42 -18.32
C GLU A 387 -5.18 34.94 -18.51
N ASP A 388 -5.49 34.35 -19.66
CA ASP A 388 -5.19 32.96 -19.98
C ASP A 388 -3.68 32.71 -20.08
N LYS A 389 -2.91 33.66 -20.62
CA LYS A 389 -1.44 33.61 -20.63
C LYS A 389 -0.87 33.55 -19.22
N ASN A 390 -1.35 34.39 -18.30
CA ASN A 390 -0.95 34.36 -16.91
C ASN A 390 -1.28 33.03 -16.23
N THR A 391 -2.46 32.49 -16.51
CA THR A 391 -2.87 31.18 -16.01
C THR A 391 -1.92 30.09 -16.50
N VAL A 392 -1.55 30.09 -17.77
CA VAL A 392 -0.61 29.12 -18.34
C VAL A 392 0.77 29.23 -17.71
N PHE A 393 1.29 30.42 -17.53
CA PHE A 393 2.60 30.62 -16.91
C PHE A 393 2.64 30.15 -15.44
N ARG A 394 1.61 30.46 -14.68
CA ARG A 394 1.47 29.98 -13.29
C ARG A 394 1.28 28.47 -13.23
N ALA A 395 0.48 27.91 -14.13
CA ALA A 395 0.27 26.44 -14.21
C ALA A 395 1.57 25.69 -14.48
N ARG A 396 2.40 26.17 -15.39
CA ARG A 396 3.71 25.58 -15.67
C ARG A 396 4.64 25.62 -14.46
N LYS A 397 4.66 26.74 -13.74
CA LYS A 397 5.42 26.88 -12.49
C LYS A 397 4.92 25.93 -11.42
N ILE A 398 3.60 25.78 -11.28
CA ILE A 398 2.97 24.83 -10.36
C ILE A 398 3.39 23.40 -10.71
N GLN A 399 3.30 23.00 -11.97
CA GLN A 399 3.71 21.65 -12.39
C GLN A 399 5.18 21.36 -12.05
N LYS A 400 6.05 22.29 -12.32
CA LYS A 400 7.47 22.17 -11.99
C LYS A 400 7.72 22.13 -10.49
N PHE A 401 7.01 22.95 -9.72
CA PHE A 401 7.13 23.00 -8.26
C PHE A 401 6.53 21.77 -7.56
N LEU A 402 5.64 21.03 -8.21
CA LEU A 402 5.17 19.73 -7.73
C LEU A 402 6.27 18.67 -7.78
N SER A 403 7.30 18.85 -8.60
CA SER A 403 8.47 17.97 -8.58
C SER A 403 9.29 18.19 -7.31
N GLN A 404 9.99 17.16 -6.89
CA GLN A 404 10.71 17.17 -5.63
C GLN A 404 11.82 16.11 -5.65
N PRO A 405 13.05 16.43 -5.22
CA PRO A 405 14.09 15.42 -5.12
C PRO A 405 13.85 14.52 -3.91
N PHE A 406 14.01 13.21 -4.10
CA PHE A 406 13.85 12.22 -3.06
C PHE A 406 15.20 11.79 -2.47
N HIS A 407 15.22 11.54 -1.16
CA HIS A 407 16.39 11.05 -0.45
C HIS A 407 16.86 9.69 -0.99
N VAL A 408 15.90 8.80 -1.26
CA VAL A 408 16.20 7.45 -1.77
C VAL A 408 16.72 7.45 -3.20
N ALA A 409 16.61 8.55 -3.93
CA ALA A 409 17.08 8.71 -5.29
C ALA A 409 18.40 9.50 -5.41
N GLU A 410 18.98 9.96 -4.30
CA GLU A 410 20.20 10.77 -4.30
C GLU A 410 21.37 10.15 -5.08
N ASN A 411 21.54 8.85 -4.96
CA ASN A 411 22.60 8.10 -5.64
C ASN A 411 22.44 8.08 -7.16
N PHE A 412 21.22 8.22 -7.66
CA PHE A 412 20.93 8.22 -9.10
C PHE A 412 20.92 9.65 -9.68
N THR A 413 20.39 10.60 -8.94
CA THR A 413 20.18 11.96 -9.43
C THR A 413 21.34 12.91 -9.11
N GLY A 414 22.13 12.58 -8.09
CA GLY A 414 23.17 13.47 -7.55
C GLY A 414 22.61 14.70 -6.83
N ILE A 415 21.29 14.75 -6.60
CA ILE A 415 20.61 15.88 -5.95
C ILE A 415 20.20 15.45 -4.53
N PRO A 416 20.54 16.23 -3.49
CA PRO A 416 20.10 15.95 -2.13
C PRO A 416 18.58 15.92 -2.03
N GLY A 417 18.02 14.90 -1.39
CA GLY A 417 16.59 14.77 -1.16
C GLY A 417 16.04 15.84 -0.23
N LYS A 418 14.76 16.11 -0.34
CA LYS A 418 14.04 17.12 0.46
C LYS A 418 12.78 16.54 1.07
N TYR A 419 12.64 16.74 2.37
CA TYR A 419 11.37 16.62 3.08
C TYR A 419 10.76 18.01 3.20
N VAL A 420 9.58 18.23 2.66
CA VAL A 420 8.95 19.55 2.69
C VAL A 420 7.80 19.55 3.69
N PRO A 421 7.91 20.29 4.81
CA PRO A 421 6.80 20.42 5.74
C PRO A 421 5.55 20.97 5.06
N LEU A 422 4.37 20.47 5.45
CA LEU A 422 3.09 20.89 4.87
C LEU A 422 2.91 22.42 4.88
N LYS A 423 3.30 23.06 5.96
CA LYS A 423 3.24 24.52 6.10
C LYS A 423 4.00 25.24 4.99
N GLU A 424 5.20 24.76 4.66
CA GLU A 424 6.03 25.32 3.58
C GLU A 424 5.44 25.02 2.20
N THR A 425 4.84 23.87 2.03
CA THR A 425 4.12 23.52 0.80
C THR A 425 2.95 24.47 0.55
N ILE A 426 2.12 24.71 1.54
CA ILE A 426 0.99 25.66 1.46
C ILE A 426 1.48 27.05 1.15
N ARG A 427 2.49 27.53 1.86
CA ARG A 427 3.09 28.86 1.67
C ARG A 427 3.61 29.03 0.25
N GLY A 428 4.37 28.05 -0.24
CA GLY A 428 4.97 28.11 -1.56
C GLY A 428 3.95 28.15 -2.69
N PHE A 429 2.98 27.29 -2.67
CA PHE A 429 1.92 27.28 -3.69
C PHE A 429 1.03 28.53 -3.60
N LYS A 430 0.75 29.02 -2.41
CA LYS A 430 0.00 30.27 -2.24
C LYS A 430 0.73 31.44 -2.90
N MET A 431 2.03 31.56 -2.72
CA MET A 431 2.84 32.61 -3.35
C MET A 431 2.79 32.52 -4.88
N ILE A 432 2.81 31.32 -5.44
CA ILE A 432 2.71 31.12 -6.88
C ILE A 432 1.33 31.55 -7.40
N ILE A 433 0.25 31.11 -6.77
CA ILE A 433 -1.12 31.42 -7.24
C ILE A 433 -1.50 32.86 -7.02
N ASP A 434 -0.93 33.54 -6.03
CA ASP A 434 -1.17 34.97 -5.75
C ASP A 434 -0.32 35.90 -6.65
N GLY A 435 0.54 35.35 -7.49
CA GLY A 435 1.36 36.12 -8.43
C GLY A 435 2.66 36.66 -7.87
N GLU A 436 2.99 36.41 -6.60
CA GLU A 436 4.23 36.86 -5.95
C GLU A 436 5.50 36.28 -6.59
N MET A 437 5.36 35.17 -7.32
CA MET A 437 6.46 34.48 -7.97
C MET A 437 6.48 34.66 -9.50
N ASP A 438 5.68 35.56 -10.04
CA ASP A 438 5.55 35.74 -11.49
C ASP A 438 6.86 36.21 -12.16
N GLN A 439 7.71 36.90 -11.45
CA GLN A 439 8.99 37.39 -11.94
C GLN A 439 10.09 36.35 -12.07
N TYR A 440 9.91 35.18 -11.45
CA TYR A 440 10.93 34.13 -11.46
C TYR A 440 10.78 33.21 -12.67
N PRO A 441 11.89 32.71 -13.25
CA PRO A 441 11.84 31.82 -14.39
C PRO A 441 11.26 30.45 -14.03
N GLU A 442 10.57 29.83 -14.97
CA GLU A 442 9.94 28.51 -14.81
C GLU A 442 10.91 27.43 -14.31
N ASN A 443 12.13 27.41 -14.86
CA ASN A 443 13.14 26.40 -14.49
C ASN A 443 13.62 26.47 -13.04
N ALA A 444 13.45 27.61 -12.36
CA ALA A 444 13.78 27.73 -10.96
C ALA A 444 12.87 26.91 -10.04
N PHE A 445 11.67 26.57 -10.50
CA PHE A 445 10.69 25.78 -9.76
C PHE A 445 10.90 24.27 -9.86
N PHE A 446 11.76 23.85 -10.77
CA PHE A 446 11.97 22.42 -11.05
C PHE A 446 12.88 21.77 -10.01
N ASN A 447 12.41 20.67 -9.45
CA ASN A 447 13.19 19.77 -8.60
C ASN A 447 13.81 20.45 -7.38
N VAL A 448 13.01 21.23 -6.68
CA VAL A 448 13.36 21.91 -5.44
C VAL A 448 12.40 21.52 -4.31
N GLY A 449 12.76 21.80 -3.07
CA GLY A 449 11.91 21.57 -1.92
C GLY A 449 10.95 22.73 -1.65
N THR A 450 11.44 23.77 -0.97
CA THR A 450 10.64 24.93 -0.57
C THR A 450 10.66 26.06 -1.58
N ILE A 451 9.76 27.03 -1.40
CA ILE A 451 9.71 28.23 -2.25
C ILE A 451 10.97 29.10 -2.10
N ASP A 452 11.61 29.08 -0.94
CA ASP A 452 12.87 29.80 -0.71
C ASP A 452 14.00 29.24 -1.58
N GLU A 453 14.00 27.94 -1.83
CA GLU A 453 14.94 27.29 -2.75
C GLU A 453 14.71 27.72 -4.21
N VAL A 454 13.47 28.02 -4.59
CA VAL A 454 13.15 28.60 -5.91
C VAL A 454 13.83 29.97 -6.07
N ILE A 455 13.74 30.81 -5.06
CA ILE A 455 14.35 32.17 -5.05
C ILE A 455 15.87 32.04 -5.17
N GLU A 456 16.50 31.17 -4.41
CA GLU A 456 17.95 30.97 -4.46
C GLU A 456 18.40 30.37 -5.83
N LYS A 457 17.64 29.40 -6.37
CA LYS A 457 17.94 28.85 -7.67
C LYS A 457 17.77 29.88 -8.80
N ALA A 458 16.80 30.77 -8.69
CA ALA A 458 16.60 31.85 -9.65
C ALA A 458 17.80 32.83 -9.67
N LYS A 459 18.40 33.13 -8.52
CA LYS A 459 19.62 33.93 -8.43
C LYS A 459 20.79 33.27 -9.17
N THR A 460 20.98 31.98 -8.95
CA THR A 460 22.04 31.19 -9.63
C THR A 460 21.85 31.19 -11.14
N LEU A 461 20.63 31.02 -11.63
CA LEU A 461 20.29 31.01 -13.05
C LEU A 461 20.47 32.38 -13.72
N SER A 462 20.39 33.48 -12.96
CA SER A 462 20.60 34.84 -13.48
C SER A 462 22.09 35.24 -13.58
N GLU A 463 22.97 34.50 -12.90
CA GLU A 463 24.41 34.69 -12.90
C GLU A 463 25.12 33.89 -14.01
N GLU A 464 24.49 32.89 -14.57
CA GLU A 464 24.93 32.12 -15.73
C GLU A 464 24.49 32.79 -17.06
#